data_345cf2c4a26824c4bfbf8b88fce25cee
#
_entry.id   345cf2c4a26824c4bfbf8b88fce25cee
#
_cell.length_a   1.000
_cell.length_b   1.000
_cell.length_c   1.000
_cell.angle_alpha   90.00
_cell.angle_beta   90.00
_cell.angle_gamma   90.00
#
_symmetry.space_group_name_H-M   'P 1'
#
loop_
_entity.id
_entity.type
_entity.pdbx_description
1 polymer ?
#
loop_
_entity_poly.entity_id
_entity_poly.type
_entity_poly.pdbx_seq_one_letter_code
_entity_poly.pdbx_strand_id
1 'polypeptide(L)'
;MNVRLLGLFMAFGFSIPVVAQAQMLQPGLWELTSSNMQVDGNQLPDFQMMVGQIKTMLTPVQLAQLEKQGINIGGKGVRVCLTPQQVKSDSIPLTDPQSGCKQQITERSGNQWKFRFSCPKAQGAGTATFASDREFTTHVTGTFNATGLKQTGSVDSEAVWLGTDCGAVKPRA
;
A
#
# COMPACT_ATOMS: atom_id res chain seq x y z
N MET A 1 36.65 2.38 -67.18
CA MET A 1 35.52 3.23 -66.74
C MET A 1 34.86 2.46 -65.62
N ASN A 2 35.27 2.70 -64.33
CA ASN A 2 34.88 1.94 -63.19
C ASN A 2 33.84 2.70 -62.38
N VAL A 3 32.57 2.26 -62.39
CA VAL A 3 31.48 2.81 -61.59
C VAL A 3 31.45 2.08 -60.25
N ARG A 4 31.79 2.79 -59.15
CA ARG A 4 31.67 2.31 -57.78
C ARG A 4 30.25 2.62 -57.29
N LEU A 5 29.39 1.60 -57.09
CA LEU A 5 28.13 1.73 -56.38
C LEU A 5 28.42 1.84 -54.89
N LEU A 6 28.11 2.99 -54.29
CA LEU A 6 28.02 3.16 -52.81
C LEU A 6 26.64 2.67 -52.37
N GLY A 7 26.59 1.55 -51.64
CA GLY A 7 25.39 1.08 -50.99
C GLY A 7 25.16 1.84 -49.67
N LEU A 8 24.05 2.58 -49.60
CA LEU A 8 23.59 3.31 -48.42
C LEU A 8 22.80 2.34 -47.54
N PHE A 9 23.40 1.86 -46.44
CA PHE A 9 22.67 1.09 -45.42
C PHE A 9 21.88 2.03 -44.52
N MET A 10 20.56 2.12 -44.70
CA MET A 10 19.65 2.74 -43.76
C MET A 10 19.42 1.77 -42.59
N ALA A 11 19.98 2.07 -41.43
CA ALA A 11 19.69 1.38 -40.19
C ALA A 11 18.34 1.87 -39.64
N PHE A 12 17.28 1.08 -39.82
CA PHE A 12 15.99 1.30 -39.16
C PHE A 12 16.13 0.92 -37.67
N GLY A 13 16.25 1.92 -36.81
CA GLY A 13 16.18 1.75 -35.36
C GLY A 13 14.77 1.36 -34.94
N PHE A 14 14.54 0.08 -34.60
CA PHE A 14 13.32 -0.38 -33.94
C PHE A 14 13.30 0.16 -32.52
N SER A 15 12.55 1.23 -32.27
CA SER A 15 12.18 1.66 -30.91
C SER A 15 11.13 0.70 -30.38
N ILE A 16 11.53 -0.25 -29.52
CA ILE A 16 10.60 -1.13 -28.81
C ILE A 16 9.93 -0.29 -27.75
N PRO A 17 8.59 -0.10 -27.76
CA PRO A 17 7.91 0.57 -26.67
C PRO A 17 8.05 -0.27 -25.40
N VAL A 18 8.69 0.29 -24.37
CA VAL A 18 8.68 -0.30 -23.03
C VAL A 18 7.27 -0.13 -22.50
N VAL A 19 6.48 -1.19 -22.57
CA VAL A 19 5.17 -1.25 -21.93
C VAL A 19 5.43 -1.28 -20.42
N ALA A 20 5.15 -0.17 -19.75
CA ALA A 20 5.16 -0.13 -18.28
C ALA A 20 4.08 -1.11 -17.79
N GLN A 21 4.50 -2.28 -17.35
CA GLN A 21 3.60 -3.27 -16.76
C GLN A 21 3.12 -2.70 -15.41
N ALA A 22 1.80 -2.58 -15.26
CA ALA A 22 1.21 -2.30 -13.96
C ALA A 22 1.66 -3.39 -12.98
N GLN A 23 2.27 -2.99 -11.88
CA GLN A 23 2.72 -3.92 -10.85
C GLN A 23 1.49 -4.59 -10.24
N MET A 24 1.21 -5.85 -10.60
CA MET A 24 0.11 -6.61 -10.02
C MET A 24 0.58 -7.29 -8.76
N LEU A 25 0.03 -6.88 -7.62
CA LEU A 25 0.29 -7.51 -6.33
C LEU A 25 -0.30 -8.92 -6.29
N GLN A 26 0.30 -9.80 -5.49
CA GLN A 26 -0.23 -11.14 -5.25
C GLN A 26 -1.49 -11.07 -4.38
N PRO A 27 -2.59 -11.77 -4.76
CA PRO A 27 -3.72 -11.94 -3.86
C PRO A 27 -3.35 -12.90 -2.72
N GLY A 28 -3.99 -12.72 -1.56
CA GLY A 28 -3.76 -13.54 -0.38
C GLY A 28 -3.52 -12.74 0.88
N LEU A 29 -2.83 -13.34 1.83
CA LEU A 29 -2.55 -12.76 3.14
C LEU A 29 -1.35 -11.81 3.09
N TRP A 30 -1.56 -10.60 3.57
CA TRP A 30 -0.55 -9.56 3.71
C TRP A 30 -0.39 -9.14 5.16
N GLU A 31 0.82 -8.80 5.57
CA GLU A 31 1.12 -8.16 6.86
C GLU A 31 1.58 -6.73 6.62
N LEU A 32 0.91 -5.79 7.30
CA LEU A 32 1.20 -4.36 7.22
C LEU A 32 1.82 -3.92 8.54
N THR A 33 2.99 -3.33 8.47
CA THR A 33 3.66 -2.66 9.60
C THR A 33 3.71 -1.17 9.35
N SER A 34 3.64 -0.37 10.40
CA SER A 34 3.76 1.08 10.32
C SER A 34 4.88 1.56 11.22
N SER A 35 5.66 2.50 10.74
CA SER A 35 6.79 3.12 11.42
C SER A 35 6.81 4.63 11.17
N ASN A 36 7.71 5.33 11.84
CA ASN A 36 7.95 6.76 11.66
C ASN A 36 6.65 7.61 11.71
N MET A 37 5.72 7.22 12.60
CA MET A 37 4.47 7.96 12.77
C MET A 37 4.73 9.29 13.46
N GLN A 38 4.24 10.38 12.86
CA GLN A 38 4.32 11.72 13.41
C GLN A 38 2.95 12.37 13.44
N VAL A 39 2.69 13.16 14.47
CA VAL A 39 1.49 13.99 14.61
C VAL A 39 1.92 15.39 15.07
N ASP A 40 1.59 16.40 14.28
CA ASP A 40 1.98 17.81 14.52
C ASP A 40 3.48 17.98 14.82
N GLY A 41 4.31 17.21 14.08
CA GLY A 41 5.78 17.21 14.21
C GLY A 41 6.32 16.38 15.39
N ASN A 42 5.45 15.79 16.21
CA ASN A 42 5.88 14.93 17.32
C ASN A 42 5.92 13.46 16.87
N GLN A 43 7.04 12.80 17.12
CA GLN A 43 7.20 11.37 16.85
C GLN A 43 6.32 10.57 17.83
N LEU A 44 5.50 9.68 17.28
CA LEU A 44 4.73 8.71 18.07
C LEU A 44 5.58 7.46 18.36
N PRO A 45 5.25 6.71 19.42
CA PRO A 45 5.84 5.40 19.66
C PRO A 45 5.63 4.47 18.47
N ASP A 46 6.55 3.54 18.27
CA ASP A 46 6.45 2.52 17.23
C ASP A 46 5.13 1.75 17.34
N PHE A 47 4.45 1.59 16.21
CA PHE A 47 3.18 0.87 16.12
C PHE A 47 3.27 -0.54 16.71
N GLN A 48 4.40 -1.22 16.56
CA GLN A 48 4.64 -2.54 17.14
C GLN A 48 4.60 -2.52 18.68
N MET A 49 5.18 -1.49 19.29
CA MET A 49 5.09 -1.31 20.74
C MET A 49 3.64 -1.05 21.19
N MET A 50 2.91 -0.21 20.48
CA MET A 50 1.50 0.06 20.77
C MET A 50 0.63 -1.20 20.64
N VAL A 51 0.82 -1.97 19.57
CA VAL A 51 0.13 -3.25 19.36
C VAL A 51 0.47 -4.25 20.45
N GLY A 52 1.74 -4.32 20.86
CA GLY A 52 2.17 -5.16 22.00
C GLY A 52 1.42 -4.81 23.29
N GLN A 53 1.31 -3.52 23.62
CA GLN A 53 0.57 -3.05 24.79
C GLN A 53 -0.94 -3.33 24.66
N ILE A 54 -1.55 -3.09 23.49
CA ILE A 54 -2.96 -3.38 23.25
C ILE A 54 -3.25 -4.87 23.44
N LYS A 55 -2.39 -5.76 22.94
CA LYS A 55 -2.55 -7.21 23.13
C LYS A 55 -2.59 -7.62 24.60
N THR A 56 -1.79 -6.99 25.45
CA THR A 56 -1.80 -7.30 26.89
C THR A 56 -3.04 -6.79 27.62
N MET A 57 -3.74 -5.79 27.05
CA MET A 57 -4.96 -5.20 27.60
C MET A 57 -6.24 -5.88 27.12
N LEU A 58 -6.20 -6.61 26.01
CA LEU A 58 -7.35 -7.28 25.43
C LEU A 58 -7.48 -8.70 25.96
N THR A 59 -8.71 -9.07 26.29
CA THR A 59 -9.05 -10.46 26.62
C THR A 59 -9.04 -11.35 25.38
N PRO A 60 -8.85 -12.67 25.50
CA PRO A 60 -8.92 -13.60 24.37
C PRO A 60 -10.23 -13.49 23.57
N VAL A 61 -11.35 -13.18 24.25
CA VAL A 61 -12.67 -13.00 23.62
C VAL A 61 -12.68 -11.74 22.73
N GLN A 62 -12.10 -10.64 23.21
CA GLN A 62 -12.00 -9.40 22.45
C GLN A 62 -11.07 -9.55 21.23
N LEU A 63 -9.95 -10.27 21.38
CA LEU A 63 -9.06 -10.59 20.26
C LEU A 63 -9.80 -11.42 19.20
N ALA A 64 -10.53 -12.47 19.60
CA ALA A 64 -11.32 -13.28 18.68
C ALA A 64 -12.44 -12.47 17.98
N GLN A 65 -12.96 -11.43 18.62
CA GLN A 65 -13.96 -10.55 18.02
C GLN A 65 -13.35 -9.63 16.97
N LEU A 66 -12.15 -9.11 17.19
CA LEU A 66 -11.38 -8.35 16.19
C LEU A 66 -11.02 -9.22 14.98
N GLU A 67 -10.63 -10.47 15.20
CA GLU A 67 -10.34 -11.42 14.11
C GLU A 67 -11.60 -11.68 13.25
N LYS A 68 -12.76 -11.79 13.85
CA LYS A 68 -14.05 -11.93 13.12
C LYS A 68 -14.36 -10.70 12.26
N GLN A 69 -13.85 -9.53 12.63
CA GLN A 69 -13.98 -8.29 11.87
C GLN A 69 -12.88 -8.13 10.81
N GLY A 70 -12.03 -9.15 10.62
CA GLY A 70 -10.93 -9.13 9.66
C GLY A 70 -9.70 -8.35 10.14
N ILE A 71 -9.63 -8.02 11.42
CA ILE A 71 -8.48 -7.38 12.06
C ILE A 71 -7.72 -8.44 12.85
N ASN A 72 -6.68 -8.99 12.26
CA ASN A 72 -5.79 -9.90 12.95
C ASN A 72 -4.57 -9.13 13.45
N ILE A 73 -4.46 -8.98 14.78
CA ILE A 73 -3.29 -8.40 15.45
C ILE A 73 -2.32 -9.55 15.74
N GLY A 74 -1.83 -10.17 14.67
CA GLY A 74 -0.86 -11.26 14.73
C GLY A 74 0.48 -10.85 14.12
N GLY A 75 1.58 -11.45 14.59
CA GLY A 75 2.89 -11.16 14.04
C GLY A 75 3.42 -9.77 14.39
N LYS A 76 4.02 -9.09 13.41
CA LYS A 76 4.64 -7.76 13.57
C LYS A 76 3.69 -6.61 13.26
N GLY A 77 2.55 -6.86 12.66
CA GLY A 77 1.64 -5.83 12.18
C GLY A 77 0.19 -6.27 12.09
N VAL A 78 -0.57 -5.56 11.27
CA VAL A 78 -1.98 -5.88 10.97
C VAL A 78 -2.02 -6.77 9.73
N ARG A 79 -2.73 -7.89 9.82
CA ARG A 79 -2.92 -8.80 8.69
C ARG A 79 -4.22 -8.48 7.97
N VAL A 80 -4.14 -8.46 6.65
CA VAL A 80 -5.27 -8.25 5.73
C VAL A 80 -5.27 -9.31 4.64
N CYS A 81 -6.46 -9.72 4.22
CA CYS A 81 -6.63 -10.62 3.09
C CYS A 81 -7.05 -9.81 1.86
N LEU A 82 -6.22 -9.83 0.82
CA LEU A 82 -6.50 -9.16 -0.45
C LEU A 82 -7.05 -10.15 -1.47
N THR A 83 -8.21 -9.82 -2.02
CA THR A 83 -8.84 -10.62 -3.08
C THR A 83 -8.18 -10.37 -4.45
N PRO A 84 -8.33 -11.30 -5.41
CA PRO A 84 -7.90 -11.07 -6.80
C PRO A 84 -8.50 -9.81 -7.43
N GLN A 85 -9.69 -9.40 -7.01
CA GLN A 85 -10.34 -8.17 -7.51
C GLN A 85 -9.68 -6.91 -6.94
N GLN A 86 -9.34 -6.93 -5.64
CA GLN A 86 -8.69 -5.79 -5.00
C GLN A 86 -7.28 -5.55 -5.53
N VAL A 87 -6.49 -6.59 -5.81
CA VAL A 87 -5.15 -6.44 -6.37
C VAL A 87 -5.15 -6.03 -7.86
N LYS A 88 -6.24 -6.29 -8.57
CA LYS A 88 -6.44 -5.82 -9.95
C LYS A 88 -7.00 -4.40 -10.02
N SER A 89 -7.47 -3.86 -8.90
CA SER A 89 -8.01 -2.50 -8.86
C SER A 89 -6.90 -1.48 -9.12
N ASP A 90 -7.27 -0.37 -9.72
CA ASP A 90 -6.39 0.74 -10.06
C ASP A 90 -6.08 1.63 -8.84
N SER A 91 -5.97 1.01 -7.67
CA SER A 91 -5.72 1.65 -6.37
C SER A 91 -4.72 0.85 -5.56
N ILE A 92 -4.11 1.49 -4.56
CA ILE A 92 -3.31 0.77 -3.58
C ILE A 92 -4.29 0.10 -2.60
N PRO A 93 -4.30 -1.24 -2.47
CA PRO A 93 -5.36 -1.98 -1.79
C PRO A 93 -5.23 -1.92 -0.25
N LEU A 94 -4.87 -0.77 0.30
CA LEU A 94 -4.77 -0.53 1.75
C LEU A 94 -5.99 0.21 2.31
N THR A 95 -6.88 0.67 1.43
CA THR A 95 -8.06 1.44 1.82
C THR A 95 -9.22 0.49 2.09
N ASP A 96 -9.84 0.59 3.26
CA ASP A 96 -11.08 -0.11 3.56
C ASP A 96 -12.21 0.51 2.73
N PRO A 97 -12.90 -0.28 1.88
CA PRO A 97 -14.01 0.23 1.06
C PRO A 97 -15.14 0.85 1.89
N GLN A 98 -15.34 0.37 3.12
CA GLN A 98 -16.38 0.88 4.02
C GLN A 98 -15.98 2.16 4.77
N SER A 99 -14.70 2.56 4.70
CA SER A 99 -14.21 3.77 5.37
C SER A 99 -14.76 5.08 4.79
N GLY A 100 -15.40 5.03 3.61
CA GLY A 100 -15.81 6.22 2.86
C GLY A 100 -14.62 6.98 2.23
N CYS A 101 -13.44 6.40 2.26
CA CYS A 101 -12.25 6.97 1.64
C CYS A 101 -12.27 6.78 0.12
N LYS A 102 -11.86 7.82 -0.59
CA LYS A 102 -11.58 7.79 -2.03
C LYS A 102 -10.09 7.94 -2.24
N GLN A 103 -9.52 7.11 -3.12
CA GLN A 103 -8.12 7.18 -3.51
C GLN A 103 -8.01 7.44 -5.01
N GLN A 104 -7.03 8.24 -5.39
CA GLN A 104 -6.72 8.55 -6.79
C GLN A 104 -5.23 8.41 -7.01
N ILE A 105 -4.82 7.58 -7.95
CA ILE A 105 -3.43 7.54 -8.42
C ILE A 105 -3.21 8.77 -9.31
N THR A 106 -2.21 9.57 -8.95
CA THR A 106 -1.88 10.81 -9.66
C THR A 106 -0.71 10.65 -10.61
N GLU A 107 0.16 9.68 -10.35
CA GLU A 107 1.35 9.42 -11.18
C GLU A 107 1.78 7.96 -11.03
N ARG A 108 2.28 7.37 -12.11
CA ARG A 108 2.96 6.07 -12.13
C ARG A 108 4.28 6.23 -12.86
N SER A 109 5.37 5.93 -12.19
CA SER A 109 6.72 6.01 -12.74
C SER A 109 7.53 4.79 -12.28
N GLY A 110 7.78 3.86 -13.19
CA GLY A 110 8.46 2.60 -12.86
C GLY A 110 7.74 1.84 -11.75
N ASN A 111 8.46 1.57 -10.67
CA ASN A 111 7.93 0.88 -9.49
C ASN A 111 7.34 1.84 -8.44
N GLN A 112 7.15 3.11 -8.74
CA GLN A 112 6.66 4.11 -7.80
C GLN A 112 5.33 4.71 -8.27
N TRP A 113 4.33 4.72 -7.37
CA TRP A 113 3.04 5.35 -7.60
C TRP A 113 2.79 6.46 -6.59
N LYS A 114 2.40 7.64 -7.08
CA LYS A 114 1.91 8.72 -6.22
C LYS A 114 0.39 8.70 -6.20
N PHE A 115 -0.18 8.96 -5.05
CA PHE A 115 -1.61 8.96 -4.86
C PHE A 115 -2.07 10.08 -3.94
N ARG A 116 -3.35 10.41 -4.06
CA ARG A 116 -4.07 11.26 -3.10
C ARG A 116 -5.21 10.46 -2.51
N PHE A 117 -5.60 10.79 -1.30
CA PHE A 117 -6.77 10.22 -0.67
C PHE A 117 -7.61 11.29 0.02
N SER A 118 -8.91 11.03 0.10
CA SER A 118 -9.89 11.87 0.78
C SER A 118 -10.88 10.96 1.50
N CYS A 119 -10.95 11.10 2.80
CA CYS A 119 -11.83 10.38 3.72
C CYS A 119 -12.73 11.40 4.45
N PRO A 120 -13.81 10.98 5.13
CA PRO A 120 -14.67 11.88 5.89
C PRO A 120 -13.95 12.72 6.94
N LYS A 121 -12.85 12.18 7.53
CA LYS A 121 -12.10 12.84 8.61
C LYS A 121 -10.60 12.95 8.33
N ALA A 122 -10.14 12.64 7.11
CA ALA A 122 -8.72 12.68 6.75
C ALA A 122 -8.56 12.95 5.26
N GLN A 123 -7.49 13.64 4.89
CA GLN A 123 -7.09 13.81 3.50
C GLN A 123 -5.58 13.95 3.41
N GLY A 124 -5.01 13.56 2.28
CA GLY A 124 -3.57 13.65 2.11
C GLY A 124 -3.08 13.09 0.79
N ALA A 125 -1.79 12.87 0.75
CA ALA A 125 -1.09 12.29 -0.38
C ALA A 125 -0.04 11.30 0.11
N GLY A 126 0.37 10.43 -0.77
CA GLY A 126 1.43 9.48 -0.48
C GLY A 126 2.12 8.97 -1.72
N THR A 127 3.18 8.24 -1.48
CA THR A 127 3.93 7.50 -2.48
C THR A 127 4.00 6.04 -2.06
N ALA A 128 3.68 5.13 -2.98
CA ALA A 128 3.94 3.71 -2.81
C ALA A 128 5.12 3.31 -3.69
N THR A 129 6.06 2.54 -3.15
CA THR A 129 7.21 2.00 -3.86
C THR A 129 7.16 0.48 -3.79
N PHE A 130 7.05 -0.17 -4.94
CA PHE A 130 6.93 -1.62 -5.07
C PHE A 130 8.32 -2.23 -5.25
N ALA A 131 8.78 -3.00 -4.28
CA ALA A 131 10.01 -3.79 -4.40
C ALA A 131 9.77 -5.03 -5.27
N SER A 132 8.57 -5.61 -5.19
CA SER A 132 8.12 -6.76 -5.97
C SER A 132 6.58 -6.83 -6.00
N ASP A 133 6.04 -7.91 -6.57
CA ASP A 133 4.61 -8.25 -6.47
C ASP A 133 4.19 -8.74 -5.06
N ARG A 134 5.15 -8.88 -4.13
CA ARG A 134 4.99 -9.41 -2.77
C ARG A 134 5.43 -8.44 -1.67
N GLU A 135 5.94 -7.29 -2.04
CA GLU A 135 6.46 -6.31 -1.08
C GLU A 135 6.35 -4.89 -1.63
N PHE A 136 5.82 -3.99 -0.83
CA PHE A 136 5.84 -2.56 -1.11
C PHE A 136 5.88 -1.74 0.17
N THR A 137 6.36 -0.52 0.05
CA THR A 137 6.36 0.49 1.12
C THR A 137 5.47 1.66 0.72
N THR A 138 4.95 2.37 1.72
CA THR A 138 4.26 3.64 1.48
C THR A 138 4.78 4.70 2.44
N HIS A 139 4.91 5.92 1.92
CA HIS A 139 5.06 7.13 2.72
C HIS A 139 3.81 7.99 2.52
N VAL A 140 3.12 8.31 3.61
CA VAL A 140 1.86 9.05 3.58
C VAL A 140 1.96 10.28 4.45
N THR A 141 1.49 11.41 3.94
CA THR A 141 1.35 12.67 4.68
C THR A 141 -0.06 13.21 4.51
N GLY A 142 -0.58 13.88 5.53
CA GLY A 142 -1.92 14.41 5.42
C GLY A 142 -2.40 15.17 6.65
N THR A 143 -3.68 15.47 6.62
CA THR A 143 -4.38 16.09 7.74
C THR A 143 -5.55 15.20 8.14
N PHE A 144 -5.81 15.15 9.44
CA PHE A 144 -6.92 14.38 9.99
C PHE A 144 -7.59 15.13 11.16
N ASN A 145 -8.82 14.75 11.43
CA ASN A 145 -9.61 15.31 12.52
C ASN A 145 -10.11 14.16 13.40
N ALA A 146 -9.35 13.82 14.43
CA ALA A 146 -9.70 12.74 15.35
C ALA A 146 -10.54 13.22 16.54
N THR A 147 -10.28 14.45 17.02
CA THR A 147 -10.84 15.00 18.27
C THR A 147 -11.60 16.30 18.06
N GLY A 148 -11.99 16.63 16.83
CA GLY A 148 -12.56 17.93 16.48
C GLY A 148 -11.50 18.98 16.11
N LEU A 149 -10.21 18.70 16.36
CA LEU A 149 -9.09 19.54 15.94
C LEU A 149 -8.41 18.96 14.71
N LYS A 150 -8.08 19.83 13.76
CA LYS A 150 -7.33 19.47 12.57
C LYS A 150 -5.86 19.31 12.94
N GLN A 151 -5.32 18.11 12.71
CA GLN A 151 -3.93 17.76 12.97
C GLN A 151 -3.24 17.37 11.66
N THR A 152 -1.93 17.53 11.59
CA THR A 152 -1.09 17.05 10.51
C THR A 152 -0.44 15.73 10.92
N GLY A 153 -0.16 14.86 9.96
CA GLY A 153 0.52 13.60 10.28
C GLY A 153 1.27 13.02 9.09
N SER A 154 2.23 12.18 9.42
CA SER A 154 2.93 11.34 8.46
C SER A 154 3.10 9.93 9.02
N VAL A 155 3.19 8.96 8.13
CA VAL A 155 3.42 7.55 8.46
C VAL A 155 4.13 6.85 7.31
N ASP A 156 5.10 6.02 7.65
CA ASP A 156 5.68 5.03 6.77
C ASP A 156 5.02 3.68 7.03
N SER A 157 4.73 2.93 5.97
CA SER A 157 4.20 1.57 6.11
C SER A 157 4.93 0.64 5.17
N GLU A 158 5.10 -0.59 5.61
CA GLU A 158 5.61 -1.70 4.83
C GLU A 158 4.52 -2.77 4.75
N ALA A 159 4.32 -3.33 3.56
CA ALA A 159 3.39 -4.40 3.30
C ALA A 159 4.14 -5.59 2.71
N VAL A 160 4.06 -6.74 3.37
CA VAL A 160 4.71 -7.99 2.97
C VAL A 160 3.67 -9.08 2.78
N TRP A 161 3.72 -9.76 1.64
CA TRP A 161 2.86 -10.89 1.36
C TRP A 161 3.33 -12.14 2.12
N LEU A 162 2.41 -12.80 2.82
CA LEU A 162 2.70 -13.96 3.64
C LEU A 162 2.33 -15.29 2.96
N GLY A 163 1.36 -15.27 2.03
CA GLY A 163 0.91 -16.49 1.35
C GLY A 163 -0.46 -16.33 0.69
N THR A 164 -0.83 -17.32 -0.10
CA THR A 164 -2.14 -17.35 -0.79
C THR A 164 -3.31 -17.62 0.15
N ASP A 165 -3.06 -18.37 1.23
CA ASP A 165 -4.08 -18.72 2.22
C ASP A 165 -4.23 -17.62 3.26
N CYS A 166 -5.42 -17.05 3.35
CA CYS A 166 -5.75 -16.03 4.34
C CYS A 166 -6.11 -16.60 5.73
N GLY A 167 -6.26 -17.93 5.85
CA GLY A 167 -6.66 -18.56 7.10
C GLY A 167 -7.96 -17.99 7.67
N ALA A 168 -7.92 -17.55 8.92
CA ALA A 168 -9.07 -16.95 9.60
C ALA A 168 -9.34 -15.48 9.19
N VAL A 169 -8.41 -14.81 8.48
CA VAL A 169 -8.55 -13.41 8.06
C VAL A 169 -9.49 -13.32 6.86
N LYS A 170 -10.67 -12.76 7.07
CA LYS A 170 -11.65 -12.60 5.99
C LYS A 170 -11.31 -11.41 5.11
N PRO A 171 -11.50 -11.51 3.78
CA PRO A 171 -11.42 -10.35 2.90
C PRO A 171 -12.44 -9.29 3.33
N ARG A 172 -12.03 -8.04 3.30
CA ARG A 172 -12.96 -6.93 3.47
C ARG A 172 -13.69 -6.69 2.15
N ALA A 173 -15.01 -6.73 2.22
CA ALA A 173 -15.89 -6.52 1.06
C ALA A 173 -16.03 -5.02 0.75
#